data_8b51c511fb35d0f2a30204595452dbd5
#
_entry.id   8b51c511fb35d0f2a30204595452dbd5
#
_cell.length_a   1.000
_cell.length_b   1.000
_cell.length_c   1.000
_cell.angle_alpha   90.00
_cell.angle_beta   90.00
_cell.angle_gamma   90.00
#
_symmetry.space_group_name_H-M   'P 1'
#
loop_
_entity.id
_entity.type
_entity.pdbx_description
1 polymer ?
#
loop_
_entity_poly.entity_id
_entity_poly.type
_entity_poly.pdbx_seq_one_letter_code
_entity_poly.pdbx_strand_id
1 'polypeptide(L)'
;MASFKNTPTYSIDVVPKTEIEVLSQEISEDEAMYRIRAGNRVHYLTIPAHPDPVFDELTLCRPYLLIPKLPPFPSADWTKMELSRSAGGEVKSTISYAPLSQIQSSWHPRHIEVLSLKRISSHNARVKEVELDGRIVFAKVAIFEWWIPQVERETRVYEVIAENECPDKPPIAPAFLGHLTEQGRTIGFLMGKVEGSHASLVNLPECEAALRRLHGMGLVHGDANRYNFVVERSTGHVKMIDFEHAEAYDEEKARAELEELKAQLTEETGRGTTVVVVNGVEKELCAAPIPYVLPS
;
A
#
# COMPACT_ATOMS: atom_id res chain seq x y z
N MET A 1 60.85 -7.71 -23.79
CA MET A 1 59.50 -7.44 -24.31
C MET A 1 58.51 -7.99 -23.29
N ALA A 2 57.94 -7.12 -22.49
CA ALA A 2 56.94 -7.51 -21.47
C ALA A 2 55.55 -7.43 -22.12
N SER A 3 54.87 -8.56 -22.18
CA SER A 3 53.49 -8.69 -22.69
C SER A 3 52.54 -8.07 -21.68
N PHE A 4 51.91 -6.98 -22.04
CA PHE A 4 50.80 -6.42 -21.31
C PHE A 4 49.60 -7.38 -21.45
N LYS A 5 49.23 -8.06 -20.35
CA LYS A 5 47.97 -8.80 -20.26
C LYS A 5 46.83 -7.78 -20.26
N ASN A 6 46.06 -7.75 -21.33
CA ASN A 6 44.77 -7.06 -21.35
C ASN A 6 43.86 -7.66 -20.26
N THR A 7 43.62 -6.93 -19.19
CA THR A 7 42.56 -7.21 -18.25
C THR A 7 41.23 -6.95 -18.98
N PRO A 8 40.31 -7.91 -19.06
CA PRO A 8 39.02 -7.66 -19.70
C PRO A 8 38.28 -6.59 -18.90
N THR A 9 38.03 -5.45 -19.53
CA THR A 9 37.12 -4.43 -19.02
C THR A 9 35.71 -4.99 -19.18
N TYR A 10 35.14 -5.53 -18.11
CA TYR A 10 33.72 -5.89 -18.09
C TYR A 10 32.94 -4.57 -18.15
N SER A 11 32.31 -4.28 -19.27
CA SER A 11 31.30 -3.25 -19.37
C SER A 11 30.10 -3.73 -18.55
N ILE A 12 29.78 -3.04 -17.48
CA ILE A 12 28.53 -3.31 -16.75
C ILE A 12 27.41 -2.82 -17.67
N ASP A 13 26.55 -3.75 -18.11
CA ASP A 13 25.35 -3.38 -18.85
C ASP A 13 24.49 -2.47 -17.98
N VAL A 14 24.03 -1.37 -18.53
CA VAL A 14 23.20 -0.38 -17.83
C VAL A 14 21.83 -0.29 -18.49
N VAL A 15 20.81 -0.10 -17.67
CA VAL A 15 19.45 0.11 -18.16
C VAL A 15 19.34 1.51 -18.76
N PRO A 16 18.86 1.66 -20.01
CA PRO A 16 18.62 2.96 -20.62
C PRO A 16 17.65 3.81 -19.79
N LYS A 17 17.89 5.12 -19.71
CA LYS A 17 17.01 6.05 -18.97
C LYS A 17 15.55 6.04 -19.47
N THR A 18 15.34 5.71 -20.74
CA THR A 18 14.01 5.56 -21.35
C THR A 18 13.24 4.32 -20.87
N GLU A 19 13.92 3.37 -20.23
CA GLU A 19 13.35 2.17 -19.64
C GLU A 19 13.22 2.29 -18.12
N ILE A 20 13.44 3.49 -17.56
CA ILE A 20 13.26 3.78 -16.13
C ILE A 20 11.95 4.49 -15.91
N GLU A 21 11.14 3.95 -14.99
CA GLU A 21 9.85 4.51 -14.59
C GLU A 21 9.73 4.56 -13.07
N VAL A 22 9.30 5.70 -12.52
CA VAL A 22 8.94 5.82 -11.11
C VAL A 22 7.51 5.29 -10.93
N LEU A 23 7.37 4.16 -10.25
CA LEU A 23 6.09 3.51 -9.97
C LEU A 23 5.39 4.10 -8.74
N SER A 24 6.18 4.54 -7.76
CA SER A 24 5.71 5.17 -6.52
C SER A 24 6.82 6.00 -5.92
N GLN A 25 6.46 7.05 -5.19
CA GLN A 25 7.39 7.89 -4.46
C GLN A 25 6.80 8.31 -3.13
N GLU A 26 7.67 8.49 -2.14
CA GLU A 26 7.41 9.08 -0.84
C GLU A 26 8.52 10.09 -0.56
N ILE A 27 8.14 11.31 -0.24
CA ILE A 27 9.10 12.40 -0.02
C ILE A 27 8.82 12.99 1.35
N SER A 28 9.81 12.88 2.22
CA SER A 28 9.82 13.47 3.55
C SER A 28 10.79 14.66 3.61
N GLU A 29 10.88 15.29 4.77
CA GLU A 29 11.86 16.35 5.03
C GLU A 29 13.30 15.83 4.90
N ASP A 30 13.57 14.60 5.37
CA ASP A 30 14.92 14.04 5.46
C ASP A 30 15.36 13.34 4.17
N GLU A 31 14.45 12.62 3.50
CA GLU A 31 14.77 11.79 2.35
C GLU A 31 13.60 11.62 1.38
N ALA A 32 13.95 11.31 0.14
CA ALA A 32 13.02 10.94 -0.91
C ALA A 32 13.23 9.46 -1.29
N MET A 33 12.16 8.69 -1.25
CA MET A 33 12.18 7.27 -1.56
C MET A 33 11.32 6.98 -2.77
N TYR A 34 11.84 6.09 -3.63
CA TYR A 34 11.20 5.74 -4.88
C TYR A 34 11.17 4.24 -5.07
N ARG A 35 10.04 3.74 -5.55
CA ARG A 35 9.93 2.43 -6.17
C ARG A 35 10.03 2.63 -7.67
N ILE A 36 11.04 2.06 -8.28
CA ILE A 36 11.41 2.30 -9.68
C ILE A 36 11.38 0.99 -10.45
N ARG A 37 10.75 1.00 -11.63
CA ARG A 37 10.96 -0.04 -12.63
C ARG A 37 12.12 0.37 -13.52
N ALA A 38 13.11 -0.52 -13.67
CA ALA A 38 14.21 -0.37 -14.59
C ALA A 38 14.29 -1.64 -15.47
N GLY A 39 13.93 -1.51 -16.73
CA GLY A 39 13.69 -2.67 -17.60
C GLY A 39 12.51 -3.51 -17.08
N ASN A 40 12.78 -4.78 -16.77
CA ASN A 40 11.79 -5.74 -16.27
C ASN A 40 11.83 -5.93 -14.74
N ARG A 41 12.64 -5.14 -14.01
CA ARG A 41 12.85 -5.27 -12.57
C ARG A 41 12.38 -4.06 -11.80
N VAL A 42 11.98 -4.29 -10.55
CA VAL A 42 11.66 -3.24 -9.58
C VAL A 42 12.80 -3.10 -8.59
N HIS A 43 13.17 -1.87 -8.34
CA HIS A 43 14.23 -1.48 -7.42
C HIS A 43 13.74 -0.35 -6.52
N TYR A 44 14.42 -0.16 -5.39
CA TYR A 44 14.13 0.90 -4.44
C TYR A 44 15.30 1.87 -4.39
N LEU A 45 15.01 3.17 -4.49
CA LEU A 45 16.00 4.23 -4.48
C LEU A 45 15.72 5.16 -3.31
N THR A 46 16.75 5.47 -2.53
CA THR A 46 16.71 6.47 -1.45
C THR A 46 17.67 7.60 -1.79
N ILE A 47 17.18 8.83 -1.67
CA ILE A 47 17.94 10.06 -1.94
C ILE A 47 17.81 10.99 -0.74
N PRO A 48 18.90 11.36 -0.06
CA PRO A 48 18.86 12.36 1.02
C PRO A 48 18.31 13.71 0.55
N ALA A 49 17.41 14.29 1.36
CA ALA A 49 16.81 15.60 1.12
C ALA A 49 17.33 16.65 2.10
N HIS A 50 17.65 16.30 3.34
CA HIS A 50 18.19 17.18 4.36
C HIS A 50 19.13 16.38 5.30
N PRO A 51 20.20 16.98 5.90
CA PRO A 51 20.66 18.37 5.77
C PRO A 51 21.51 18.64 4.52
N ASP A 52 21.96 17.59 3.79
CA ASP A 52 22.82 17.70 2.61
C ASP A 52 22.14 17.13 1.36
N PRO A 53 21.25 17.89 0.71
CA PRO A 53 20.42 17.42 -0.38
C PRO A 53 21.26 17.04 -1.61
N VAL A 54 20.99 15.86 -2.18
CA VAL A 54 21.58 15.45 -3.45
C VAL A 54 20.98 16.22 -4.62
N PHE A 55 19.67 16.47 -4.58
CA PHE A 55 18.95 17.27 -5.56
C PHE A 55 18.01 18.25 -4.84
N ASP A 56 17.61 19.30 -5.57
CA ASP A 56 16.59 20.23 -5.11
C ASP A 56 15.21 19.57 -4.98
N GLU A 57 14.34 20.14 -4.13
CA GLU A 57 13.00 19.62 -3.85
C GLU A 57 12.16 19.45 -5.14
N LEU A 58 12.22 20.41 -6.05
CA LEU A 58 11.49 20.34 -7.32
C LEU A 58 11.92 19.11 -8.15
N THR A 59 13.22 18.82 -8.17
CA THR A 59 13.76 17.63 -8.84
C THR A 59 13.28 16.35 -8.17
N LEU A 60 13.29 16.30 -6.83
CA LEU A 60 12.83 15.13 -6.07
C LEU A 60 11.34 14.88 -6.29
N CYS A 61 10.51 15.91 -6.32
CA CYS A 61 9.06 15.78 -6.51
C CYS A 61 8.65 15.37 -7.93
N ARG A 62 9.54 15.49 -8.93
CA ARG A 62 9.17 15.32 -10.34
C ARG A 62 10.01 14.27 -11.06
N PRO A 63 9.48 13.07 -11.30
CA PRO A 63 10.20 11.97 -11.96
C PRO A 63 10.88 12.36 -13.28
N TYR A 64 10.24 13.20 -14.11
CA TYR A 64 10.81 13.61 -15.38
C TYR A 64 12.04 14.54 -15.25
N LEU A 65 12.19 15.24 -14.12
CA LEU A 65 13.40 16.01 -13.78
C LEU A 65 14.45 15.13 -13.10
N LEU A 66 14.02 14.13 -12.33
CA LEU A 66 14.87 13.26 -11.55
C LEU A 66 15.58 12.23 -12.43
N ILE A 67 14.85 11.47 -13.25
CA ILE A 67 15.37 10.34 -14.03
C ILE A 67 16.62 10.71 -14.84
N PRO A 68 16.68 11.84 -15.57
CA PRO A 68 17.87 12.23 -16.32
C PRO A 68 19.13 12.44 -15.45
N LYS A 69 18.93 12.87 -14.19
CA LYS A 69 20.01 13.19 -13.24
C LYS A 69 20.50 11.99 -12.44
N LEU A 70 19.75 10.87 -12.43
CA LEU A 70 20.15 9.66 -11.71
C LEU A 70 21.45 9.07 -12.27
N PRO A 71 22.27 8.40 -11.46
CA PRO A 71 23.42 7.64 -11.94
C PRO A 71 22.97 6.49 -12.87
N PRO A 72 23.89 5.84 -13.60
CA PRO A 72 23.59 4.64 -14.37
C PRO A 72 23.04 3.52 -13.47
N PHE A 73 21.98 2.85 -13.92
CA PHE A 73 21.41 1.69 -13.24
C PHE A 73 21.98 0.43 -13.86
N PRO A 74 22.77 -0.38 -13.11
CA PRO A 74 23.24 -1.66 -13.61
C PRO A 74 22.09 -2.60 -13.94
N SER A 75 22.19 -3.33 -15.05
CA SER A 75 21.28 -4.41 -15.40
C SER A 75 21.60 -5.65 -14.56
N ALA A 76 21.20 -5.63 -13.28
CA ALA A 76 21.49 -6.69 -12.30
C ALA A 76 20.39 -6.76 -11.25
N ASP A 77 20.45 -7.80 -10.38
CA ASP A 77 19.42 -8.14 -9.38
C ASP A 77 19.56 -7.39 -8.06
N TRP A 78 20.06 -6.17 -8.10
CA TRP A 78 20.14 -5.35 -6.90
C TRP A 78 18.74 -4.95 -6.41
N THR A 79 18.63 -4.68 -5.11
CA THR A 79 17.35 -4.38 -4.46
C THR A 79 17.18 -2.92 -4.12
N LYS A 80 18.21 -2.33 -3.49
CA LYS A 80 18.21 -0.92 -3.07
C LYS A 80 19.41 -0.18 -3.65
N MET A 81 19.21 1.11 -3.95
CA MET A 81 20.28 2.06 -4.28
C MET A 81 20.12 3.29 -3.38
N GLU A 82 21.20 3.71 -2.76
CA GLU A 82 21.27 4.94 -1.99
C GLU A 82 22.16 5.93 -2.71
N LEU A 83 21.71 7.16 -2.86
CA LEU A 83 22.51 8.25 -3.40
C LEU A 83 23.13 9.06 -2.25
N SER A 84 24.28 9.64 -2.53
CA SER A 84 24.97 10.55 -1.62
C SER A 84 25.80 11.56 -2.42
N ARG A 85 26.25 12.65 -1.77
CA ARG A 85 27.26 13.54 -2.33
C ARG A 85 28.63 13.19 -1.78
N SER A 86 29.63 13.20 -2.64
CA SER A 86 31.03 13.17 -2.22
C SER A 86 31.46 14.53 -1.71
N ALA A 87 32.57 14.59 -0.98
CA ALA A 87 33.20 15.86 -0.55
C ALA A 87 33.50 16.82 -1.71
N GLY A 88 33.65 16.30 -2.94
CA GLY A 88 33.81 17.08 -4.17
C GLY A 88 32.50 17.49 -4.85
N GLY A 89 31.34 17.19 -4.26
CA GLY A 89 30.01 17.54 -4.79
C GLY A 89 29.45 16.57 -5.85
N GLU A 90 30.17 15.50 -6.19
CA GLU A 90 29.72 14.49 -7.15
C GLU A 90 28.66 13.57 -6.53
N VAL A 91 27.67 13.20 -7.33
CA VAL A 91 26.66 12.19 -6.93
C VAL A 91 27.28 10.81 -6.99
N LYS A 92 27.22 10.08 -5.89
CA LYS A 92 27.63 8.68 -5.74
C LYS A 92 26.42 7.81 -5.49
N SER A 93 26.51 6.55 -5.90
CA SER A 93 25.50 5.54 -5.61
C SER A 93 26.11 4.34 -4.90
N THR A 94 25.42 3.84 -3.89
CA THR A 94 25.71 2.58 -3.21
C THR A 94 24.58 1.60 -3.50
N ILE A 95 24.92 0.38 -3.91
CA ILE A 95 23.95 -0.64 -4.28
C ILE A 95 23.96 -1.75 -3.24
N SER A 96 22.77 -2.23 -2.88
CA SER A 96 22.54 -3.36 -1.99
C SER A 96 21.80 -4.48 -2.70
N TYR A 97 22.14 -5.70 -2.37
CA TYR A 97 21.48 -6.94 -2.79
C TYR A 97 20.74 -7.61 -1.62
N ALA A 98 20.65 -6.94 -0.46
CA ALA A 98 19.94 -7.46 0.69
C ALA A 98 18.46 -7.68 0.37
N PRO A 99 17.85 -8.79 0.83
CA PRO A 99 16.42 -9.02 0.65
C PRO A 99 15.59 -7.85 1.20
N LEU A 100 14.54 -7.49 0.47
CA LEU A 100 13.57 -6.50 0.93
C LEU A 100 12.61 -7.12 1.96
N SER A 101 12.10 -6.30 2.87
CA SER A 101 11.06 -6.70 3.83
C SER A 101 9.80 -7.14 3.09
N GLN A 102 9.13 -8.17 3.61
CA GLN A 102 7.91 -8.73 3.01
C GLN A 102 6.90 -9.12 4.07
N ILE A 103 5.65 -9.30 3.65
CA ILE A 103 4.58 -9.88 4.45
C ILE A 103 4.86 -11.37 4.62
N GLN A 104 4.84 -11.86 5.87
CA GLN A 104 5.14 -13.25 6.21
C GLN A 104 3.88 -14.13 6.19
N SER A 105 2.72 -13.55 6.55
CA SER A 105 1.43 -14.25 6.47
C SER A 105 1.04 -14.45 5.02
N SER A 106 1.15 -15.69 4.54
CA SER A 106 0.89 -16.08 3.15
C SER A 106 0.06 -17.36 3.13
N TRP A 107 -1.18 -17.27 3.63
CA TRP A 107 -2.09 -18.38 3.87
C TRP A 107 -2.98 -18.75 2.68
N HIS A 108 -3.34 -17.76 1.86
CA HIS A 108 -4.20 -17.97 0.69
C HIS A 108 -3.38 -18.54 -0.49
N PRO A 109 -3.88 -19.58 -1.22
CA PRO A 109 -3.10 -20.24 -2.27
C PRO A 109 -2.83 -19.38 -3.51
N ARG A 110 -3.63 -18.33 -3.73
CA ARG A 110 -3.51 -17.46 -4.90
C ARG A 110 -2.52 -16.34 -4.65
N HIS A 111 -1.51 -16.23 -5.54
CA HIS A 111 -0.51 -15.16 -5.56
C HIS A 111 -0.54 -14.48 -6.92
N ILE A 112 -0.60 -13.17 -6.95
CA ILE A 112 -0.73 -12.37 -8.17
C ILE A 112 0.38 -11.32 -8.19
N GLU A 113 1.15 -11.28 -9.28
CA GLU A 113 2.18 -10.26 -9.47
C GLU A 113 1.52 -8.88 -9.66
N VAL A 114 1.87 -7.93 -8.78
CA VAL A 114 1.21 -6.61 -8.71
C VAL A 114 1.32 -5.83 -10.02
N LEU A 115 2.44 -5.98 -10.74
CA LEU A 115 2.65 -5.29 -12.01
C LEU A 115 1.88 -5.91 -13.18
N SER A 116 1.30 -7.11 -13.01
CA SER A 116 0.44 -7.72 -14.02
C SER A 116 -0.99 -7.18 -13.99
N LEU A 117 -1.37 -6.49 -12.91
CA LEU A 117 -2.72 -5.96 -12.73
C LEU A 117 -2.90 -4.62 -13.42
N LYS A 118 -4.02 -4.47 -14.11
CA LYS A 118 -4.45 -3.20 -14.68
C LYS A 118 -5.05 -2.34 -13.57
N ARG A 119 -4.36 -1.23 -13.25
CA ARG A 119 -4.88 -0.22 -12.32
C ARG A 119 -6.00 0.57 -12.97
N ILE A 120 -7.11 0.70 -12.26
CA ILE A 120 -8.29 1.49 -12.67
C ILE A 120 -8.26 2.86 -12.01
N SER A 121 -8.10 2.88 -10.66
CA SER A 121 -8.05 4.13 -9.90
C SER A 121 -7.11 4.01 -8.68
N SER A 122 -6.88 5.10 -7.99
CA SER A 122 -6.15 5.15 -6.73
C SER A 122 -6.97 5.89 -5.68
N HIS A 123 -7.23 5.25 -4.55
CA HIS A 123 -7.86 5.89 -3.40
C HIS A 123 -6.82 6.63 -2.54
N ASN A 124 -5.70 5.99 -2.28
CA ASN A 124 -4.55 6.59 -1.59
C ASN A 124 -3.24 5.90 -2.03
N ALA A 125 -2.14 6.17 -1.33
CA ALA A 125 -0.84 5.59 -1.65
C ALA A 125 -0.84 4.05 -1.62
N ARG A 126 -1.62 3.43 -0.71
CA ARG A 126 -1.64 1.97 -0.47
C ARG A 126 -2.82 1.25 -1.11
N VAL A 127 -3.96 1.92 -1.35
CA VAL A 127 -5.20 1.29 -1.83
C VAL A 127 -5.51 1.71 -3.26
N LYS A 128 -5.63 0.73 -4.14
CA LYS A 128 -5.90 0.91 -5.58
C LYS A 128 -7.10 0.07 -6.00
N GLU A 129 -7.89 0.56 -6.95
CA GLU A 129 -8.78 -0.31 -7.70
C GLU A 129 -8.03 -0.92 -8.88
N VAL A 130 -8.16 -2.23 -9.01
CA VAL A 130 -7.52 -3.00 -10.08
C VAL A 130 -8.52 -3.94 -10.73
N GLU A 131 -8.25 -4.32 -11.97
CA GLU A 131 -9.02 -5.34 -12.67
C GLU A 131 -8.43 -6.73 -12.37
N LEU A 132 -9.28 -7.63 -11.87
CA LEU A 132 -8.98 -9.03 -11.64
C LEU A 132 -10.08 -9.90 -12.25
N ASP A 133 -9.73 -10.77 -13.19
CA ASP A 133 -10.68 -11.70 -13.84
C ASP A 133 -11.95 -10.99 -14.39
N GLY A 134 -11.79 -9.78 -14.98
CA GLY A 134 -12.88 -8.97 -15.51
C GLY A 134 -13.74 -8.25 -14.44
N ARG A 135 -13.31 -8.23 -13.20
CA ARG A 135 -13.99 -7.53 -12.09
C ARG A 135 -13.08 -6.48 -11.46
N ILE A 136 -13.67 -5.40 -10.98
CA ILE A 136 -12.94 -4.39 -10.21
C ILE A 136 -12.88 -4.84 -8.75
N VAL A 137 -11.66 -4.88 -8.19
CA VAL A 137 -11.36 -5.28 -6.82
C VAL A 137 -10.40 -4.27 -6.19
N PHE A 138 -10.24 -4.30 -4.87
CA PHE A 138 -9.23 -3.49 -4.19
C PHE A 138 -7.92 -4.26 -4.02
N ALA A 139 -6.82 -3.56 -4.29
CA ALA A 139 -5.46 -3.97 -3.97
C ALA A 139 -4.93 -3.08 -2.84
N LYS A 140 -4.56 -3.67 -1.70
CA LYS A 140 -3.86 -2.99 -0.61
C LYS A 140 -2.41 -3.45 -0.60
N VAL A 141 -1.46 -2.49 -0.73
CA VAL A 141 -0.03 -2.79 -0.93
C VAL A 141 0.86 -2.04 0.05
N ALA A 142 1.81 -2.75 0.64
CA ALA A 142 2.90 -2.20 1.42
C ALA A 142 4.13 -2.02 0.52
N ILE A 143 4.16 -0.94 -0.24
CA ILE A 143 5.26 -0.64 -1.18
C ILE A 143 6.56 -0.42 -0.42
N PHE A 144 6.52 0.41 0.62
CA PHE A 144 7.65 0.73 1.46
C PHE A 144 7.63 -0.08 2.76
N GLU A 145 8.80 -0.33 3.33
CA GLU A 145 8.96 -1.29 4.43
C GLU A 145 8.25 -0.89 5.72
N TRP A 146 8.05 0.41 5.99
CA TRP A 146 7.29 0.86 7.17
C TRP A 146 5.79 0.57 7.09
N TRP A 147 5.24 0.25 5.90
CA TRP A 147 3.86 -0.19 5.75
C TRP A 147 3.67 -1.71 5.91
N ILE A 148 4.76 -2.48 5.86
CA ILE A 148 4.71 -3.95 6.00
C ILE A 148 4.02 -4.38 7.29
N PRO A 149 4.33 -3.81 8.49
CA PRO A 149 3.69 -4.27 9.73
C PRO A 149 2.17 -4.09 9.75
N GLN A 150 1.64 -3.00 9.19
CA GLN A 150 0.19 -2.74 9.14
C GLN A 150 -0.51 -3.71 8.18
N VAL A 151 0.02 -3.88 6.96
CA VAL A 151 -0.57 -4.78 5.96
C VAL A 151 -0.39 -6.26 6.37
N GLU A 152 0.70 -6.61 7.03
CA GLU A 152 0.91 -7.92 7.66
C GLU A 152 -0.18 -8.22 8.70
N ARG A 153 -0.47 -7.27 9.59
CA ARG A 153 -1.51 -7.39 10.62
C ARG A 153 -2.87 -7.62 9.99
N GLU A 154 -3.24 -6.80 9.03
CA GLU A 154 -4.51 -6.92 8.33
C GLU A 154 -4.62 -8.26 7.58
N THR A 155 -3.54 -8.72 6.93
CA THR A 155 -3.50 -10.02 6.27
C THR A 155 -3.79 -11.16 7.24
N ARG A 156 -3.23 -11.12 8.47
CA ARG A 156 -3.51 -12.10 9.53
C ARG A 156 -4.95 -12.04 10.03
N VAL A 157 -5.53 -10.85 10.12
CA VAL A 157 -6.95 -10.73 10.50
C VAL A 157 -7.84 -11.42 9.48
N TYR A 158 -7.56 -11.24 8.18
CA TYR A 158 -8.28 -11.97 7.13
C TYR A 158 -8.10 -13.48 7.21
N GLU A 159 -6.92 -13.97 7.59
CA GLU A 159 -6.66 -15.40 7.86
C GLU A 159 -7.56 -15.91 8.98
N VAL A 160 -7.58 -15.22 10.14
CA VAL A 160 -8.43 -15.59 11.28
C VAL A 160 -9.93 -15.53 10.92
N ILE A 161 -10.36 -14.51 10.17
CA ILE A 161 -11.75 -14.42 9.70
C ILE A 161 -12.08 -15.62 8.82
N ALA A 162 -11.23 -15.96 7.84
CA ALA A 162 -11.46 -17.07 6.93
C ALA A 162 -11.52 -18.43 7.64
N GLU A 163 -10.71 -18.63 8.68
CA GLU A 163 -10.72 -19.85 9.50
C GLU A 163 -11.97 -20.00 10.39
N ASN A 164 -12.59 -18.86 10.76
CA ASN A 164 -13.71 -18.82 11.71
C ASN A 164 -15.05 -18.39 11.07
N GLU A 165 -15.09 -18.17 9.75
CA GLU A 165 -16.31 -17.80 9.06
C GLU A 165 -17.34 -18.94 9.10
N CYS A 166 -18.58 -18.60 9.44
CA CYS A 166 -19.68 -19.53 9.44
C CYS A 166 -20.45 -19.41 8.11
N PRO A 167 -20.57 -20.48 7.31
CA PRO A 167 -21.28 -20.45 6.03
C PRO A 167 -22.74 -19.98 6.11
N ASP A 168 -23.38 -20.19 7.27
CA ASP A 168 -24.79 -19.81 7.51
C ASP A 168 -24.96 -18.34 7.91
N LYS A 169 -23.87 -17.58 8.03
CA LYS A 169 -23.92 -16.17 8.43
C LYS A 169 -23.29 -15.28 7.35
N PRO A 170 -23.80 -14.05 7.15
CA PRO A 170 -23.16 -13.10 6.25
C PRO A 170 -21.70 -12.85 6.66
N PRO A 171 -20.77 -12.73 5.69
CA PRO A 171 -19.38 -12.44 6.01
C PRO A 171 -19.23 -11.05 6.64
N ILE A 172 -18.37 -10.93 7.66
CA ILE A 172 -18.11 -9.68 8.38
C ILE A 172 -17.07 -8.78 7.72
N ALA A 173 -16.41 -9.28 6.69
CA ALA A 173 -15.38 -8.55 5.93
C ALA A 173 -15.53 -8.81 4.42
N PRO A 174 -14.93 -7.99 3.54
CA PRO A 174 -14.80 -8.30 2.12
C PRO A 174 -14.06 -9.63 1.92
N ALA A 175 -14.37 -10.34 0.83
CA ALA A 175 -13.67 -11.58 0.51
C ALA A 175 -12.18 -11.30 0.25
N PHE A 176 -11.29 -12.06 0.87
CA PHE A 176 -9.87 -12.08 0.53
C PHE A 176 -9.69 -12.87 -0.79
N LEU A 177 -9.02 -12.27 -1.79
CA LEU A 177 -8.96 -12.82 -3.15
C LEU A 177 -7.58 -13.36 -3.54
N GLY A 178 -6.57 -13.08 -2.73
CA GLY A 178 -5.21 -13.55 -2.95
C GLY A 178 -4.15 -12.55 -2.47
N HIS A 179 -2.93 -13.07 -2.33
CA HIS A 179 -1.76 -12.26 -2.01
C HIS A 179 -1.23 -11.53 -3.24
N LEU A 180 -0.71 -10.32 -3.03
CA LEU A 180 0.01 -9.56 -4.04
C LEU A 180 1.51 -9.75 -3.87
N THR A 181 2.17 -10.09 -4.97
CA THR A 181 3.63 -10.26 -5.00
C THR A 181 4.31 -9.22 -5.90
N GLU A 182 5.55 -8.96 -5.59
CA GLU A 182 6.48 -8.20 -6.41
C GLU A 182 7.79 -8.97 -6.51
N GLN A 183 8.09 -9.48 -7.68
CA GLN A 183 9.28 -10.31 -7.91
C GLN A 183 9.39 -11.48 -6.90
N GLY A 184 8.26 -12.13 -6.58
CA GLY A 184 8.17 -13.24 -5.63
C GLY A 184 8.06 -12.84 -4.15
N ARG A 185 8.23 -11.57 -3.80
CA ARG A 185 8.06 -11.02 -2.45
C ARG A 185 6.59 -10.67 -2.20
N THR A 186 5.99 -11.14 -1.12
CA THR A 186 4.62 -10.75 -0.76
C THR A 186 4.60 -9.33 -0.19
N ILE A 187 3.82 -8.45 -0.82
CA ILE A 187 3.75 -7.02 -0.49
C ILE A 187 2.34 -6.51 -0.22
N GLY A 188 1.33 -7.36 -0.29
CA GLY A 188 -0.05 -6.95 -0.10
C GLY A 188 -1.05 -8.05 -0.40
N PHE A 189 -2.29 -7.63 -0.56
CA PHE A 189 -3.38 -8.55 -0.88
C PHE A 189 -4.46 -7.87 -1.74
N LEU A 190 -5.31 -8.71 -2.32
CA LEU A 190 -6.51 -8.33 -3.03
C LEU A 190 -7.73 -8.65 -2.19
N MET A 191 -8.70 -7.73 -2.15
CA MET A 191 -9.99 -7.93 -1.50
C MET A 191 -11.15 -7.53 -2.42
N GLY A 192 -12.29 -8.15 -2.22
CA GLY A 192 -13.51 -7.83 -2.95
C GLY A 192 -13.93 -6.38 -2.74
N LYS A 193 -14.38 -5.71 -3.80
CA LYS A 193 -14.99 -4.39 -3.69
C LYS A 193 -16.40 -4.53 -3.13
N VAL A 194 -16.69 -3.83 -2.03
CA VAL A 194 -18.03 -3.75 -1.45
C VAL A 194 -18.70 -2.51 -2.01
N GLU A 195 -19.74 -2.72 -2.79
CA GLU A 195 -20.58 -1.62 -3.28
C GLU A 195 -21.61 -1.23 -2.20
N GLY A 196 -21.42 -0.07 -1.61
CA GLY A 196 -22.26 0.35 -0.46
C GLY A 196 -21.98 1.76 -0.01
N SER A 197 -22.43 2.09 1.18
CA SER A 197 -22.17 3.35 1.87
C SER A 197 -21.58 3.08 3.25
N HIS A 198 -20.89 4.06 3.79
CA HIS A 198 -20.43 3.98 5.18
C HIS A 198 -21.62 3.90 6.15
N ALA A 199 -21.41 3.16 7.25
CA ALA A 199 -22.45 2.99 8.27
C ALA A 199 -22.80 4.34 8.93
N SER A 200 -24.00 4.37 9.49
CA SER A 200 -24.52 5.47 10.28
C SER A 200 -25.20 4.93 11.52
N LEU A 201 -25.74 5.80 12.34
CA LEU A 201 -26.40 5.41 13.58
C LEU A 201 -27.56 4.41 13.39
N VAL A 202 -28.21 4.41 12.24
CA VAL A 202 -29.30 3.45 11.95
C VAL A 202 -28.77 2.01 11.81
N ASN A 203 -27.48 1.85 11.55
CA ASN A 203 -26.82 0.55 11.39
C ASN A 203 -26.13 0.06 12.68
N LEU A 204 -26.33 0.76 13.80
CA LEU A 204 -25.68 0.42 15.07
C LEU A 204 -25.84 -1.06 15.47
N PRO A 205 -27.04 -1.67 15.40
CA PRO A 205 -27.20 -3.08 15.80
C PRO A 205 -26.37 -4.04 14.93
N GLU A 206 -26.30 -3.80 13.61
CA GLU A 206 -25.55 -4.63 12.67
C GLU A 206 -24.04 -4.44 12.84
N CYS A 207 -23.59 -3.21 13.10
CA CYS A 207 -22.18 -2.90 13.40
C CYS A 207 -21.74 -3.56 14.70
N GLU A 208 -22.56 -3.48 15.77
CA GLU A 208 -22.31 -4.19 17.03
C GLU A 208 -22.25 -5.71 16.82
N ALA A 209 -23.16 -6.27 16.04
CA ALA A 209 -23.17 -7.71 15.77
C ALA A 209 -21.91 -8.16 15.01
N ALA A 210 -21.45 -7.38 14.01
CA ALA A 210 -20.23 -7.65 13.29
C ALA A 210 -19.00 -7.57 14.21
N LEU A 211 -18.92 -6.53 15.04
CA LEU A 211 -17.82 -6.31 15.97
C LEU A 211 -17.74 -7.41 17.04
N ARG A 212 -18.88 -7.81 17.63
CA ARG A 212 -18.94 -8.95 18.57
C ARG A 212 -18.51 -10.27 17.94
N ARG A 213 -18.76 -10.46 16.63
CA ARG A 213 -18.27 -11.65 15.93
C ARG A 213 -16.75 -11.61 15.79
N LEU A 214 -16.15 -10.46 15.48
CA LEU A 214 -14.70 -10.28 15.46
C LEU A 214 -14.09 -10.55 16.84
N HIS A 215 -14.70 -10.01 17.91
CA HIS A 215 -14.30 -10.28 19.30
C HIS A 215 -14.36 -11.78 19.63
N GLY A 216 -15.42 -12.47 19.17
CA GLY A 216 -15.56 -13.92 19.33
C GLY A 216 -14.52 -14.74 18.58
N MET A 217 -13.84 -14.16 17.59
CA MET A 217 -12.69 -14.76 16.88
C MET A 217 -11.35 -14.46 17.57
N GLY A 218 -11.35 -13.81 18.73
CA GLY A 218 -10.16 -13.49 19.50
C GLY A 218 -9.43 -12.21 19.06
N LEU A 219 -10.15 -11.28 18.42
CA LEU A 219 -9.59 -10.02 17.89
C LEU A 219 -10.40 -8.82 18.35
N VAL A 220 -9.75 -7.65 18.46
CA VAL A 220 -10.39 -6.33 18.49
C VAL A 220 -10.00 -5.57 17.22
N HIS A 221 -10.85 -4.64 16.75
CA HIS A 221 -10.63 -3.90 15.51
C HIS A 221 -9.53 -2.85 15.65
N GLY A 222 -9.46 -2.19 16.80
CA GLY A 222 -8.49 -1.14 17.11
C GLY A 222 -8.78 0.23 16.50
N ASP A 223 -9.71 0.30 15.52
CA ASP A 223 -10.17 1.56 14.91
C ASP A 223 -11.63 1.41 14.42
N ALA A 224 -12.54 1.03 15.31
CA ALA A 224 -13.95 0.78 15.00
C ALA A 224 -14.72 2.11 14.83
N ASN A 225 -14.56 2.78 13.68
CA ASN A 225 -15.26 4.03 13.34
C ASN A 225 -16.20 3.84 12.13
N ARG A 226 -17.11 4.79 11.85
CA ARG A 226 -18.11 4.64 10.79
C ARG A 226 -17.55 4.34 9.41
N TYR A 227 -16.34 4.84 9.09
CA TYR A 227 -15.72 4.69 7.78
C TYR A 227 -15.13 3.29 7.56
N ASN A 228 -14.96 2.54 8.66
CA ASN A 228 -14.49 1.16 8.64
C ASN A 228 -15.64 0.14 8.67
N PHE A 229 -16.90 0.62 8.58
CA PHE A 229 -18.10 -0.21 8.39
C PHE A 229 -18.80 0.18 7.09
N VAL A 230 -18.90 -0.76 6.15
CA VAL A 230 -19.56 -0.57 4.86
C VAL A 230 -20.88 -1.36 4.85
N VAL A 231 -21.98 -0.67 4.61
CA VAL A 231 -23.30 -1.28 4.42
C VAL A 231 -23.44 -1.66 2.95
N GLU A 232 -23.37 -2.95 2.66
CA GLU A 232 -23.47 -3.46 1.29
C GLU A 232 -24.84 -3.18 0.68
N ARG A 233 -24.88 -2.50 -0.47
CA ARG A 233 -26.11 -2.03 -1.11
C ARG A 233 -27.06 -3.16 -1.51
N SER A 234 -26.52 -4.31 -1.92
CA SER A 234 -27.29 -5.44 -2.42
C SER A 234 -27.99 -6.23 -1.33
N THR A 235 -27.41 -6.30 -0.14
CA THR A 235 -27.86 -7.18 0.96
C THR A 235 -28.25 -6.43 2.22
N GLY A 236 -27.79 -5.18 2.40
CA GLY A 236 -27.91 -4.43 3.65
C GLY A 236 -26.98 -4.91 4.76
N HIS A 237 -26.14 -5.93 4.50
CA HIS A 237 -25.21 -6.43 5.52
C HIS A 237 -24.04 -5.49 5.72
N VAL A 238 -23.58 -5.41 6.97
CA VAL A 238 -22.41 -4.62 7.35
C VAL A 238 -21.16 -5.46 7.20
N LYS A 239 -20.13 -4.88 6.54
CA LYS A 239 -18.78 -5.44 6.46
C LYS A 239 -17.77 -4.47 7.06
N MET A 240 -16.86 -4.99 7.85
CA MET A 240 -15.72 -4.24 8.39
C MET A 240 -14.56 -4.26 7.41
N ILE A 241 -13.81 -3.18 7.37
CA ILE A 241 -12.61 -2.99 6.55
C ILE A 241 -11.52 -2.33 7.37
N ASP A 242 -10.29 -2.32 6.85
CA ASP A 242 -9.15 -1.60 7.43
C ASP A 242 -8.72 -2.10 8.82
N PHE A 243 -8.34 -3.38 8.87
CA PHE A 243 -7.91 -4.05 10.10
C PHE A 243 -6.43 -3.77 10.48
N GLU A 244 -5.83 -2.71 9.97
CA GLU A 244 -4.40 -2.42 10.20
C GLU A 244 -4.07 -2.08 11.66
N HIS A 245 -5.07 -1.74 12.47
CA HIS A 245 -4.96 -1.48 13.91
C HIS A 245 -5.47 -2.63 14.78
N ALA A 246 -5.93 -3.74 14.16
CA ALA A 246 -6.47 -4.85 14.91
C ALA A 246 -5.42 -5.50 15.83
N GLU A 247 -5.88 -5.95 16.99
CA GLU A 247 -5.05 -6.58 18.01
C GLU A 247 -5.69 -7.86 18.54
N ALA A 248 -4.91 -8.65 19.29
CA ALA A 248 -5.48 -9.77 20.03
C ALA A 248 -6.57 -9.29 21.01
N TYR A 249 -7.60 -10.12 21.18
CA TYR A 249 -8.72 -9.80 22.06
C TYR A 249 -8.24 -9.43 23.47
N ASP A 250 -8.76 -8.32 23.93
CA ASP A 250 -8.65 -7.82 25.28
C ASP A 250 -10.05 -7.37 25.73
N GLU A 251 -10.49 -7.79 26.92
CA GLU A 251 -11.86 -7.55 27.40
C GLU A 251 -12.15 -6.05 27.58
N GLU A 252 -11.19 -5.27 28.07
CA GLU A 252 -11.37 -3.83 28.27
C GLU A 252 -11.45 -3.10 26.94
N LYS A 253 -10.58 -3.43 25.98
CA LYS A 253 -10.59 -2.88 24.61
C LYS A 253 -11.88 -3.25 23.88
N ALA A 254 -12.29 -4.50 23.92
CA ALA A 254 -13.53 -4.97 23.29
C ALA A 254 -14.77 -4.29 23.85
N ARG A 255 -14.81 -4.07 25.17
CA ARG A 255 -15.88 -3.32 25.81
C ARG A 255 -15.87 -1.85 25.38
N ALA A 256 -14.70 -1.22 25.39
CA ALA A 256 -14.56 0.18 24.96
C ALA A 256 -15.03 0.39 23.50
N GLU A 257 -14.64 -0.49 22.57
CA GLU A 257 -15.08 -0.43 21.17
C GLU A 257 -16.62 -0.45 21.06
N LEU A 258 -17.30 -1.29 21.84
CA LEU A 258 -18.77 -1.37 21.81
C LEU A 258 -19.44 -0.15 22.49
N GLU A 259 -18.87 0.35 23.58
CA GLU A 259 -19.39 1.53 24.28
C GLU A 259 -19.24 2.81 23.44
N GLU A 260 -18.13 2.95 22.73
CA GLU A 260 -17.84 4.11 21.89
C GLU A 260 -18.50 4.05 20.51
N LEU A 261 -18.91 2.87 20.03
CA LEU A 261 -19.38 2.64 18.67
C LEU A 261 -20.49 3.61 18.25
N LYS A 262 -21.43 3.91 19.15
CA LYS A 262 -22.50 4.86 18.89
C LYS A 262 -21.98 6.26 18.54
N ALA A 263 -20.97 6.75 19.27
CA ALA A 263 -20.33 8.03 19.01
C ALA A 263 -19.53 7.99 17.71
N GLN A 264 -18.80 6.90 17.47
CA GLN A 264 -18.01 6.68 16.25
C GLN A 264 -18.88 6.63 14.99
N LEU A 265 -20.10 6.11 15.04
CA LEU A 265 -21.03 6.09 13.91
C LEU A 265 -21.68 7.45 13.60
N THR A 266 -21.57 8.44 14.49
CA THR A 266 -22.05 9.83 14.28
C THR A 266 -20.96 10.79 13.85
N GLU A 267 -19.71 10.32 13.77
CA GLU A 267 -18.53 11.11 13.39
C GLU A 267 -18.62 11.50 11.91
N GLU A 268 -18.31 12.77 11.58
CA GLU A 268 -18.46 13.36 10.23
C GLU A 268 -17.15 13.98 9.68
N THR A 269 -16.02 13.81 10.36
CA THR A 269 -14.75 14.48 9.96
C THR A 269 -14.08 13.85 8.73
N GLY A 270 -14.54 12.70 8.26
CA GLY A 270 -13.92 11.98 7.15
C GLY A 270 -12.58 11.34 7.52
N ARG A 271 -12.36 11.08 8.79
CA ARG A 271 -11.14 10.53 9.38
C ARG A 271 -10.59 9.34 8.60
N GLY A 272 -9.41 9.50 8.02
CA GLY A 272 -8.70 8.44 7.30
C GLY A 272 -9.27 8.08 5.92
N THR A 273 -10.30 8.77 5.42
CA THR A 273 -10.92 8.51 4.12
C THR A 273 -10.75 9.67 3.14
N THR A 274 -11.00 9.41 1.86
CA THR A 274 -11.16 10.46 0.83
C THR A 274 -12.59 11.03 0.79
N VAL A 275 -13.43 10.66 1.76
CA VAL A 275 -14.84 11.03 1.83
C VAL A 275 -15.09 11.77 3.14
N VAL A 276 -15.78 12.91 3.08
CA VAL A 276 -16.34 13.58 4.25
C VAL A 276 -17.85 13.51 4.19
N VAL A 277 -18.49 13.39 5.35
CA VAL A 277 -19.95 13.49 5.44
C VAL A 277 -20.31 14.93 5.83
N VAL A 278 -21.09 15.60 4.98
CA VAL A 278 -21.59 16.96 5.26
C VAL A 278 -23.11 16.92 5.26
N ASN A 279 -23.73 17.18 6.40
CA ASN A 279 -25.18 17.11 6.59
C ASN A 279 -25.78 15.75 6.18
N GLY A 280 -25.10 14.65 6.56
CA GLY A 280 -25.53 13.28 6.24
C GLY A 280 -25.32 12.85 4.78
N VAL A 281 -24.67 13.65 3.94
CA VAL A 281 -24.36 13.33 2.55
C VAL A 281 -22.85 13.13 2.39
N GLU A 282 -22.48 11.98 1.86
CA GLU A 282 -21.08 11.68 1.53
C GLU A 282 -20.60 12.58 0.37
N LYS A 283 -19.47 13.25 0.57
CA LYS A 283 -18.77 14.04 -0.46
C LYS A 283 -17.33 13.53 -0.56
N GLU A 284 -16.93 13.13 -1.75
CA GLU A 284 -15.52 12.84 -2.03
C GLU A 284 -14.69 14.11 -1.82
N LEU A 285 -13.64 14.00 -1.01
CA LEU A 285 -12.56 14.97 -1.00
C LEU A 285 -11.80 14.77 -2.31
N CYS A 286 -12.16 15.52 -3.35
CA CYS A 286 -11.39 15.53 -4.59
C CYS A 286 -9.93 15.86 -4.26
N ALA A 287 -9.07 14.86 -4.25
CA ALA A 287 -7.70 15.07 -4.67
C ALA A 287 -7.82 15.50 -6.14
N ALA A 288 -7.69 16.80 -6.40
CA ALA A 288 -7.70 17.31 -7.77
C ALA A 288 -6.71 16.45 -8.57
N PRO A 289 -7.12 15.82 -9.67
CA PRO A 289 -6.18 15.15 -10.53
C PRO A 289 -5.23 16.22 -11.02
N ILE A 290 -3.94 16.10 -10.68
CA ILE A 290 -2.90 16.88 -11.34
C ILE A 290 -2.96 16.41 -12.79
N PRO A 291 -3.42 17.23 -13.76
CA PRO A 291 -3.48 16.80 -15.12
C PRO A 291 -2.04 16.61 -15.63
N TYR A 292 -1.65 15.37 -15.82
CA TYR A 292 -0.44 15.04 -16.55
C TYR A 292 -0.74 15.34 -18.03
N VAL A 293 -0.44 16.55 -18.46
CA VAL A 293 -0.31 16.87 -19.88
C VAL A 293 1.11 16.51 -20.28
N LEU A 294 1.24 15.42 -21.03
CA LEU A 294 2.48 15.15 -21.76
C LEU A 294 2.69 16.31 -22.74
N PRO A 295 3.86 16.98 -22.73
CA PRO A 295 4.19 17.90 -23.81
C PRO A 295 4.34 17.10 -25.11
N SER A 296 3.65 17.60 -26.15
CA SER A 296 3.69 17.14 -27.53
C SER A 296 5.10 17.24 -28.15
#